data_30f0f1790dc1e019f19831293eb4d2a7
#
_entry.id   30f0f1790dc1e019f19831293eb4d2a7
#
_cell.length_a   1.000
_cell.length_b   1.000
_cell.length_c   1.000
_cell.angle_alpha   90.00
_cell.angle_beta   90.00
_cell.angle_gamma   90.00
#
_symmetry.space_group_name_H-M   'P 1'
#
loop_
_entity.id
_entity.type
_entity.pdbx_description
1 polymer ?
#
loop_
_entity_poly.entity_id
_entity_poly.type
_entity_poly.pdbx_seq_one_letter_code
_entity_poly.pdbx_strand_id
1 'polypeptide(L)'
;MGMWQWILIGTALGALFGYLITFLFGKFPESWLQDYDYDVNSSNFRLAKRMKYIPHGIISSVGMAMCYALSVYFAADYFIRPFYMKVAVILLIMPVLFLIIMSDKLNRIIPDQFSIYLLFLGIIAVAGDYLEGSIWFSSAAAWYLPLLNKIIGAIVGGGFLWVINQVSISFTGRVGMGGGDVKLMFALGLLSGCYGLVVILYVSVFSALIFAIPMLIRKHRRIKKEEEIIRNSDNPRKKRRELELKRARIHYSEDPDYLAFGPFLAIGCAVFIAAEPFIYSKMFSILNAMGVMF
;
A
#
# COMPACT_ATOMS: atom_id res chain seq x y z
N MET A 1 29.88 12.23 6.98
CA MET A 1 28.72 13.12 6.93
C MET A 1 27.91 12.96 8.20
N GLY A 2 27.43 14.05 8.79
CA GLY A 2 26.56 13.99 9.97
C GLY A 2 25.11 13.61 9.59
N MET A 3 24.33 13.12 10.54
CA MET A 3 22.92 12.71 10.34
C MET A 3 22.06 13.81 9.69
N TRP A 4 22.24 15.07 10.09
CA TRP A 4 21.50 16.20 9.52
C TRP A 4 21.74 16.44 8.02
N GLN A 5 22.96 16.17 7.56
CA GLN A 5 23.29 16.29 6.13
C GLN A 5 22.57 15.20 5.32
N TRP A 6 22.50 13.98 5.86
CA TRP A 6 21.73 12.88 5.24
C TRP A 6 20.23 13.18 5.21
N ILE A 7 19.68 13.77 6.28
CA ILE A 7 18.26 14.20 6.30
C ILE A 7 17.99 15.24 5.24
N LEU A 8 18.85 16.26 5.09
CA LEU A 8 18.69 17.30 4.06
C LEU A 8 18.75 16.71 2.65
N ILE A 9 19.73 15.83 2.39
CA ILE A 9 19.86 15.14 1.10
C ILE A 9 18.63 14.29 0.84
N GLY A 10 18.20 13.49 1.80
CA GLY A 10 17.00 12.65 1.68
C GLY A 10 15.74 13.47 1.41
N THR A 11 15.56 14.58 2.11
CA THR A 11 14.43 15.51 1.90
C THR A 11 14.44 16.08 0.48
N ALA A 12 15.59 16.54 -0.01
CA ALA A 12 15.73 17.11 -1.35
C ALA A 12 15.48 16.05 -2.44
N LEU A 13 16.06 14.86 -2.29
CA LEU A 13 15.82 13.74 -3.20
C LEU A 13 14.35 13.31 -3.19
N GLY A 14 13.72 13.26 -2.02
CA GLY A 14 12.30 12.93 -1.90
C GLY A 14 11.40 13.92 -2.63
N ALA A 15 11.66 15.22 -2.47
CA ALA A 15 10.92 16.27 -3.18
C ALA A 15 11.07 16.12 -4.71
N LEU A 16 12.30 15.86 -5.18
CA LEU A 16 12.59 15.64 -6.60
C LEU A 16 11.86 14.40 -7.14
N PHE A 17 11.95 13.26 -6.44
CA PHE A 17 11.27 12.04 -6.86
C PHE A 17 9.75 12.19 -6.81
N GLY A 18 9.19 12.90 -5.84
CA GLY A 18 7.76 13.17 -5.78
C GLY A 18 7.24 13.97 -6.98
N TYR A 19 8.03 14.93 -7.46
CA TYR A 19 7.73 15.63 -8.71
C TYR A 19 7.84 14.73 -9.93
N LEU A 20 8.93 13.93 -9.99
CA LEU A 20 9.21 13.00 -11.10
C LEU A 20 8.12 11.94 -11.26
N ILE A 21 7.65 11.32 -10.18
CA ILE A 21 6.57 10.31 -10.25
C ILE A 21 5.27 10.90 -10.79
N THR A 22 4.98 12.18 -10.51
CA THR A 22 3.81 12.84 -11.07
C THR A 22 3.90 12.97 -12.59
N PHE A 23 5.09 13.31 -13.09
CA PHE A 23 5.36 13.34 -14.53
C PHE A 23 5.26 11.94 -15.15
N LEU A 24 5.88 10.93 -14.54
CA LEU A 24 5.86 9.55 -15.03
C LEU A 24 4.44 8.98 -15.05
N PHE A 25 3.64 9.21 -14.01
CA PHE A 25 2.25 8.76 -13.96
C PHE A 25 1.41 9.34 -15.11
N GLY A 26 1.68 10.58 -15.51
CA GLY A 26 1.06 11.21 -16.68
C GLY A 26 1.39 10.51 -18.00
N LYS A 27 2.50 9.78 -18.08
CA LYS A 27 3.00 9.09 -19.28
C LYS A 27 2.67 7.60 -19.34
N PHE A 28 2.12 7.03 -18.27
CA PHE A 28 1.80 5.59 -18.26
C PHE A 28 0.78 5.23 -19.35
N PRO A 29 0.91 4.06 -19.99
CA PRO A 29 -0.08 3.54 -20.93
C PRO A 29 -1.46 3.45 -20.28
N GLU A 30 -2.52 3.66 -21.05
CA GLU A 30 -3.89 3.55 -20.57
C GLU A 30 -4.19 2.15 -20.02
N SER A 31 -3.65 1.12 -20.68
CA SER A 31 -3.79 -0.28 -20.28
C SER A 31 -3.26 -0.62 -18.89
N TRP A 32 -2.35 0.19 -18.33
CA TRP A 32 -1.85 -0.02 -16.96
C TRP A 32 -2.81 0.50 -15.90
N LEU A 33 -3.65 1.46 -16.27
CA LEU A 33 -4.54 2.18 -15.35
C LEU A 33 -6.01 1.82 -15.53
N GLN A 34 -6.29 0.80 -16.35
CA GLN A 34 -7.62 0.24 -16.61
C GLN A 34 -7.70 -1.21 -16.13
N ASP A 35 -8.92 -1.69 -15.92
CA ASP A 35 -9.17 -3.08 -15.59
C ASP A 35 -8.89 -3.98 -16.83
N TYR A 36 -8.63 -5.27 -16.62
CA TYR A 36 -8.32 -6.21 -17.71
C TYR A 36 -9.45 -6.35 -18.73
N ASP A 37 -10.70 -6.19 -18.27
CA ASP A 37 -11.91 -6.34 -19.10
C ASP A 37 -12.36 -5.03 -19.77
N TYR A 38 -11.51 -3.98 -19.77
CA TYR A 38 -11.92 -2.73 -20.40
C TYR A 38 -12.00 -2.87 -21.92
N ASP A 39 -13.15 -2.45 -22.47
CA ASP A 39 -13.37 -2.34 -23.90
C ASP A 39 -13.45 -0.86 -24.30
N VAL A 40 -12.52 -0.44 -25.15
CA VAL A 40 -12.43 0.94 -25.65
C VAL A 40 -13.68 1.35 -26.43
N ASN A 41 -14.37 0.37 -27.03
CA ASN A 41 -15.58 0.60 -27.85
C ASN A 41 -16.87 0.58 -27.02
N SER A 42 -16.77 0.27 -25.72
CA SER A 42 -17.95 0.23 -24.86
C SER A 42 -18.48 1.65 -24.58
N SER A 43 -19.81 1.79 -24.50
CA SER A 43 -20.46 3.07 -24.16
C SER A 43 -20.12 3.58 -22.75
N ASN A 44 -19.58 2.71 -21.89
CA ASN A 44 -19.18 3.01 -20.51
C ASN A 44 -17.67 3.23 -20.36
N PHE A 45 -16.91 3.20 -21.45
CA PHE A 45 -15.47 3.43 -21.40
C PHE A 45 -15.15 4.84 -20.88
N ARG A 46 -14.24 4.92 -19.94
CA ARG A 46 -13.73 6.17 -19.40
C ARG A 46 -12.22 6.12 -19.35
N LEU A 47 -11.59 7.21 -19.78
CA LEU A 47 -10.14 7.37 -19.65
C LEU A 47 -9.73 7.37 -18.18
N ALA A 48 -8.58 6.73 -17.88
CA ALA A 48 -8.02 6.73 -16.56
C ALA A 48 -7.68 8.14 -16.08
N LYS A 49 -7.96 8.40 -14.81
CA LYS A 49 -7.62 9.68 -14.18
C LYS A 49 -6.11 9.78 -14.03
N ARG A 50 -5.54 10.90 -14.46
CA ARG A 50 -4.10 11.18 -14.39
C ARG A 50 -3.79 12.10 -13.21
N MET A 51 -2.56 11.97 -12.67
CA MET A 51 -2.06 12.92 -11.69
C MET A 51 -1.88 14.30 -12.33
N LYS A 52 -2.31 15.33 -11.61
CA LYS A 52 -2.08 16.73 -11.98
C LYS A 52 -0.92 17.27 -11.14
N TYR A 53 -0.13 18.19 -11.70
CA TYR A 53 0.95 18.82 -10.92
C TYR A 53 0.42 19.52 -9.67
N ILE A 54 -0.73 20.15 -9.77
CA ILE A 54 -1.45 20.74 -8.63
C ILE A 54 -2.82 20.05 -8.56
N PRO A 55 -3.22 19.43 -7.43
CA PRO A 55 -2.48 19.33 -6.14
C PRO A 55 -1.56 18.11 -6.02
N HIS A 56 -1.67 17.08 -6.89
CA HIS A 56 -1.06 15.76 -6.66
C HIS A 56 0.48 15.83 -6.63
N GLY A 57 1.11 16.63 -7.51
CA GLY A 57 2.56 16.78 -7.54
C GLY A 57 3.12 17.39 -6.27
N ILE A 58 2.44 18.40 -5.71
CA ILE A 58 2.84 19.01 -4.43
C ILE A 58 2.72 17.98 -3.29
N ILE A 59 1.58 17.27 -3.22
CA ILE A 59 1.35 16.25 -2.19
C ILE A 59 2.40 15.14 -2.28
N SER A 60 2.70 14.67 -3.48
CA SER A 60 3.71 13.63 -3.71
C SER A 60 5.11 14.12 -3.34
N SER A 61 5.48 15.36 -3.70
CA SER A 61 6.80 15.92 -3.37
C SER A 61 6.98 16.10 -1.86
N VAL A 62 5.98 16.65 -1.18
CA VAL A 62 6.03 16.82 0.28
C VAL A 62 6.01 15.46 0.99
N GLY A 63 5.12 14.56 0.58
CA GLY A 63 5.02 13.23 1.18
C GLY A 63 6.29 12.40 1.01
N MET A 64 6.89 12.40 -0.18
CA MET A 64 8.16 11.71 -0.44
C MET A 64 9.33 12.33 0.33
N ALA A 65 9.39 13.67 0.40
CA ALA A 65 10.40 14.36 1.20
C ALA A 65 10.32 13.95 2.68
N MET A 66 9.11 13.91 3.24
CA MET A 66 8.88 13.42 4.60
C MET A 66 9.28 11.94 4.77
N CYS A 67 8.88 11.06 3.84
CA CYS A 67 9.22 9.63 3.91
C CYS A 67 10.73 9.42 3.92
N TYR A 68 11.48 10.10 3.06
CA TYR A 68 12.94 9.95 3.03
C TYR A 68 13.61 10.58 4.25
N ALA A 69 13.14 11.73 4.73
CA ALA A 69 13.65 12.33 5.96
C ALA A 69 13.46 11.39 7.17
N LEU A 70 12.27 10.79 7.29
CA LEU A 70 11.95 9.84 8.35
C LEU A 70 12.74 8.53 8.20
N SER A 71 12.96 8.05 6.97
CA SER A 71 13.79 6.87 6.71
C SER A 71 15.23 7.10 7.18
N VAL A 72 15.81 8.26 6.86
CA VAL A 72 17.15 8.60 7.34
C VAL A 72 17.21 8.72 8.87
N TYR A 73 16.16 9.26 9.48
CA TYR A 73 16.10 9.42 10.94
C TYR A 73 15.96 8.08 11.67
N PHE A 74 15.03 7.23 11.27
CA PHE A 74 14.74 5.96 11.95
C PHE A 74 15.67 4.82 11.52
N ALA A 75 16.23 4.85 10.32
CA ALA A 75 17.17 3.89 9.79
C ALA A 75 18.59 4.50 9.63
N ALA A 76 18.96 5.43 10.51
CA ALA A 76 20.25 6.16 10.44
C ALA A 76 21.47 5.22 10.31
N ASP A 77 21.42 4.06 10.96
CA ASP A 77 22.50 3.06 10.90
C ASP A 77 22.76 2.57 9.47
N TYR A 78 21.73 2.48 8.61
CA TYR A 78 21.89 2.08 7.22
C TYR A 78 22.61 3.15 6.38
N PHE A 79 22.39 4.43 6.70
CA PHE A 79 22.97 5.56 5.97
C PHE A 79 24.38 5.91 6.46
N ILE A 80 24.69 5.66 7.73
CA ILE A 80 25.99 5.93 8.34
C ILE A 80 26.97 4.80 8.04
N ARG A 81 26.52 3.55 8.12
CA ARG A 81 27.28 2.36 7.71
C ARG A 81 27.02 2.10 6.23
N PRO A 82 27.95 1.48 5.48
CA PRO A 82 27.78 1.27 4.05
C PRO A 82 26.82 0.10 3.73
N PHE A 83 25.55 0.19 4.17
CA PHE A 83 24.50 -0.75 3.81
C PHE A 83 23.86 -0.32 2.46
N TYR A 84 24.62 -0.41 1.39
CA TYR A 84 24.24 0.09 0.08
C TYR A 84 22.94 -0.52 -0.47
N MET A 85 22.74 -1.83 -0.31
CA MET A 85 21.55 -2.52 -0.81
C MET A 85 20.29 -2.13 -0.03
N LYS A 86 20.39 -2.05 1.30
CA LYS A 86 19.25 -1.61 2.13
C LYS A 86 18.87 -0.17 1.85
N VAL A 87 19.84 0.71 1.71
CA VAL A 87 19.59 2.10 1.28
C VAL A 87 18.99 2.16 -0.12
N ALA A 88 19.49 1.37 -1.07
CA ALA A 88 18.93 1.30 -2.41
C ALA A 88 17.47 0.84 -2.41
N VAL A 89 17.13 -0.18 -1.61
CA VAL A 89 15.74 -0.63 -1.44
C VAL A 89 14.87 0.51 -0.91
N ILE A 90 15.29 1.24 0.13
CA ILE A 90 14.55 2.40 0.66
C ILE A 90 14.31 3.45 -0.42
N LEU A 91 15.35 3.80 -1.18
CA LEU A 91 15.27 4.84 -2.22
C LEU A 91 14.37 4.44 -3.39
N LEU A 92 14.40 3.17 -3.78
CA LEU A 92 13.68 2.67 -4.96
C LEU A 92 12.23 2.28 -4.66
N ILE A 93 11.92 1.87 -3.44
CA ILE A 93 10.57 1.43 -3.08
C ILE A 93 9.60 2.59 -2.87
N MET A 94 10.03 3.67 -2.22
CA MET A 94 9.14 4.78 -1.85
C MET A 94 8.40 5.40 -3.05
N PRO A 95 9.06 5.65 -4.22
CA PRO A 95 8.36 6.16 -5.40
C PRO A 95 7.24 5.24 -5.86
N VAL A 96 7.46 3.91 -5.86
CA VAL A 96 6.47 2.93 -6.31
C VAL A 96 5.32 2.82 -5.33
N LEU A 97 5.57 2.87 -4.02
CA LEU A 97 4.49 2.92 -3.02
C LEU A 97 3.59 4.15 -3.21
N PHE A 98 4.17 5.32 -3.50
CA PHE A 98 3.40 6.52 -3.84
C PHE A 98 2.61 6.37 -5.15
N LEU A 99 3.18 5.75 -6.17
CA LEU A 99 2.48 5.43 -7.42
C LEU A 99 1.29 4.49 -7.17
N ILE A 100 1.45 3.46 -6.32
CA ILE A 100 0.37 2.56 -5.91
C ILE A 100 -0.73 3.32 -5.19
N ILE A 101 -0.38 4.17 -4.20
CA ILE A 101 -1.35 5.00 -3.48
C ILE A 101 -2.15 5.86 -4.46
N MET A 102 -1.49 6.50 -5.41
CA MET A 102 -2.15 7.39 -6.36
C MET A 102 -2.96 6.64 -7.42
N SER A 103 -2.46 5.53 -7.95
CA SER A 103 -3.17 4.69 -8.91
C SER A 103 -4.47 4.14 -8.31
N ASP A 104 -4.38 3.56 -7.13
CA ASP A 104 -5.54 2.97 -6.46
C ASP A 104 -6.53 4.04 -5.96
N LYS A 105 -6.04 5.19 -5.52
CA LYS A 105 -6.90 6.32 -5.14
C LYS A 105 -7.66 6.92 -6.32
N LEU A 106 -7.03 7.06 -7.49
CA LEU A 106 -7.60 7.72 -8.66
C LEU A 106 -8.43 6.76 -9.52
N ASN A 107 -7.97 5.53 -9.71
CA ASN A 107 -8.52 4.57 -10.66
C ASN A 107 -9.01 3.27 -10.01
N ARG A 108 -8.74 3.04 -8.73
CA ARG A 108 -9.08 1.79 -8.00
C ARG A 108 -8.39 0.55 -8.59
N ILE A 109 -7.20 0.75 -9.13
CA ILE A 109 -6.41 -0.30 -9.78
C ILE A 109 -4.96 -0.22 -9.31
N ILE A 110 -4.39 -1.37 -9.00
CA ILE A 110 -2.97 -1.56 -8.75
C ILE A 110 -2.37 -2.24 -9.99
N PRO A 111 -1.60 -1.51 -10.81
CA PRO A 111 -0.94 -2.10 -11.98
C PRO A 111 -0.03 -3.27 -11.61
N ASP A 112 -0.10 -4.37 -12.35
CA ASP A 112 0.75 -5.54 -12.11
C ASP A 112 2.25 -5.23 -12.21
N GLN A 113 2.61 -4.26 -13.04
CA GLN A 113 3.98 -3.79 -13.21
C GLN A 113 4.59 -3.31 -11.88
N PHE A 114 3.79 -2.69 -11.03
CA PHE A 114 4.25 -2.27 -9.70
C PHE A 114 4.51 -3.46 -8.79
N SER A 115 3.63 -4.46 -8.80
CA SER A 115 3.83 -5.69 -8.03
C SER A 115 5.06 -6.46 -8.51
N ILE A 116 5.29 -6.56 -9.82
CA ILE A 116 6.48 -7.18 -10.41
C ILE A 116 7.75 -6.42 -10.02
N TYR A 117 7.72 -5.08 -10.07
CA TYR A 117 8.84 -4.26 -9.63
C TYR A 117 9.16 -4.47 -8.14
N LEU A 118 8.13 -4.56 -7.28
CA LEU A 118 8.31 -4.84 -5.85
C LEU A 118 8.88 -6.24 -5.60
N LEU A 119 8.51 -7.25 -6.41
CA LEU A 119 9.13 -8.58 -6.36
C LEU A 119 10.62 -8.50 -6.68
N PHE A 120 11.00 -7.73 -7.69
CA PHE A 120 12.41 -7.50 -8.02
C PHE A 120 13.17 -6.82 -6.87
N LEU A 121 12.58 -5.81 -6.24
CA LEU A 121 13.16 -5.20 -5.04
C LEU A 121 13.22 -6.19 -3.85
N GLY A 122 12.27 -7.11 -3.75
CA GLY A 122 12.30 -8.20 -2.77
C GLY A 122 13.52 -9.11 -2.95
N ILE A 123 13.90 -9.42 -4.21
CA ILE A 123 15.13 -10.19 -4.51
C ILE A 123 16.38 -9.40 -4.10
N ILE A 124 16.42 -8.09 -4.36
CA ILE A 124 17.52 -7.22 -3.90
C ILE A 124 17.59 -7.19 -2.37
N ALA A 125 16.45 -7.13 -1.69
CA ALA A 125 16.40 -7.16 -0.24
C ALA A 125 16.91 -8.50 0.35
N VAL A 126 16.61 -9.63 -0.33
CA VAL A 126 17.21 -10.94 0.02
C VAL A 126 18.73 -10.89 -0.14
N ALA A 127 19.23 -10.38 -1.28
CA ALA A 127 20.67 -10.24 -1.49
C ALA A 127 21.33 -9.34 -0.44
N GLY A 128 20.65 -8.25 -0.05
CA GLY A 128 21.10 -7.36 1.01
C GLY A 128 21.24 -8.07 2.37
N ASP A 129 20.29 -8.94 2.72
CA ASP A 129 20.36 -9.72 3.96
C ASP A 129 21.57 -10.68 3.99
N TYR A 130 22.00 -11.21 2.83
CA TYR A 130 23.18 -12.07 2.73
C TYR A 130 24.50 -11.30 2.69
N LEU A 131 24.54 -10.16 2.00
CA LEU A 131 25.79 -9.42 1.77
C LEU A 131 26.09 -8.42 2.90
N GLU A 132 25.06 -7.80 3.43
CA GLU A 132 25.16 -6.73 4.43
C GLU A 132 24.75 -7.20 5.84
N GLY A 133 24.21 -8.41 5.96
CA GLY A 133 23.69 -9.00 7.19
C GLY A 133 22.20 -8.69 7.42
N SER A 134 21.50 -9.68 7.95
CA SER A 134 20.11 -9.54 8.36
C SER A 134 20.03 -8.94 9.77
N ILE A 135 19.05 -8.05 9.98
CA ILE A 135 18.75 -7.55 11.33
C ILE A 135 18.02 -8.62 12.15
N TRP A 136 17.17 -9.41 11.47
CA TRP A 136 16.28 -10.37 12.11
C TRP A 136 16.97 -11.68 12.49
N PHE A 137 18.12 -11.98 11.90
CA PHE A 137 18.86 -13.23 12.14
C PHE A 137 20.30 -12.93 12.45
N SER A 138 20.81 -13.57 13.51
CA SER A 138 22.23 -13.47 13.86
C SER A 138 23.11 -14.18 12.82
N SER A 139 24.39 -13.84 12.76
CA SER A 139 25.37 -14.50 11.90
C SER A 139 25.57 -15.99 12.22
N ALA A 140 25.16 -16.42 13.42
CA ALA A 140 25.20 -17.83 13.84
C ALA A 140 23.95 -18.60 13.40
N ALA A 141 22.91 -17.93 12.90
CA ALA A 141 21.69 -18.58 12.42
C ALA A 141 21.96 -19.39 11.14
N ALA A 142 21.11 -20.39 10.87
CA ALA A 142 21.26 -21.19 9.67
C ALA A 142 21.14 -20.30 8.41
N TRP A 143 22.03 -20.49 7.46
CA TRP A 143 22.19 -19.64 6.28
C TRP A 143 20.91 -19.47 5.46
N TYR A 144 20.00 -20.46 5.47
CA TYR A 144 18.75 -20.42 4.69
C TYR A 144 17.62 -19.63 5.36
N LEU A 145 17.75 -19.28 6.65
CA LEU A 145 16.65 -18.63 7.41
C LEU A 145 16.23 -17.26 6.86
N PRO A 146 17.14 -16.36 6.43
CA PRO A 146 16.71 -15.09 5.84
C PRO A 146 15.84 -15.28 4.58
N LEU A 147 16.25 -16.21 3.70
CA LEU A 147 15.49 -16.54 2.49
C LEU A 147 14.16 -17.18 2.82
N LEU A 148 14.16 -18.17 3.72
CA LEU A 148 12.96 -18.87 4.15
C LEU A 148 11.93 -17.91 4.76
N ASN A 149 12.36 -17.00 5.61
CA ASN A 149 11.51 -15.96 6.19
C ASN A 149 10.81 -15.10 5.12
N LYS A 150 11.52 -14.72 4.06
CA LYS A 150 10.96 -13.90 2.98
C LYS A 150 10.02 -14.71 2.08
N ILE A 151 10.36 -15.95 1.76
CA ILE A 151 9.48 -16.83 0.96
C ILE A 151 8.18 -17.13 1.73
N ILE A 152 8.29 -17.48 3.01
CA ILE A 152 7.10 -17.71 3.86
C ILE A 152 6.29 -16.41 3.97
N GLY A 153 6.95 -15.25 4.15
CA GLY A 153 6.30 -13.94 4.16
C GLY A 153 5.48 -13.69 2.90
N ALA A 154 6.03 -14.01 1.71
CA ALA A 154 5.30 -13.89 0.45
C ALA A 154 4.07 -14.79 0.39
N ILE A 155 4.25 -16.08 0.70
CA ILE A 155 3.17 -17.08 0.65
C ILE A 155 2.08 -16.75 1.66
N VAL A 156 2.45 -16.44 2.91
CA VAL A 156 1.50 -16.11 3.97
C VAL A 156 0.78 -14.80 3.66
N GLY A 157 1.50 -13.75 3.18
CA GLY A 157 0.91 -12.46 2.87
C GLY A 157 -0.13 -12.54 1.75
N GLY A 158 0.26 -13.08 0.60
CA GLY A 158 -0.65 -13.27 -0.54
C GLY A 158 -1.75 -14.28 -0.23
N GLY A 159 -1.40 -15.41 0.41
CA GLY A 159 -2.34 -16.46 0.79
C GLY A 159 -3.39 -16.00 1.79
N PHE A 160 -3.02 -15.19 2.78
CA PHE A 160 -3.95 -14.63 3.77
C PHE A 160 -5.04 -13.78 3.10
N LEU A 161 -4.66 -12.84 2.24
CA LEU A 161 -5.63 -12.01 1.54
C LEU A 161 -6.45 -12.82 0.52
N TRP A 162 -5.84 -13.80 -0.14
CA TRP A 162 -6.56 -14.71 -1.03
C TRP A 162 -7.63 -15.51 -0.28
N VAL A 163 -7.31 -16.08 0.89
CA VAL A 163 -8.28 -16.81 1.73
C VAL A 163 -9.42 -15.89 2.16
N ILE A 164 -9.13 -14.67 2.62
CA ILE A 164 -10.16 -13.67 2.96
C ILE A 164 -11.09 -13.43 1.77
N ASN A 165 -10.54 -13.31 0.56
CA ASN A 165 -11.34 -13.11 -0.64
C ASN A 165 -12.23 -14.33 -0.95
N GLN A 166 -11.72 -15.54 -0.84
CA GLN A 166 -12.51 -16.77 -1.05
C GLN A 166 -13.63 -16.94 -0.01
N VAL A 167 -13.33 -16.63 1.24
CA VAL A 167 -14.32 -16.61 2.32
C VAL A 167 -15.42 -15.59 2.01
N SER A 168 -15.06 -14.38 1.59
CA SER A 168 -16.02 -13.34 1.21
C SER A 168 -16.92 -13.79 0.06
N ILE A 169 -16.38 -14.38 -0.99
CA ILE A 169 -17.14 -14.90 -2.13
C ILE A 169 -18.11 -16.02 -1.65
N SER A 170 -17.66 -16.91 -0.80
CA SER A 170 -18.46 -18.03 -0.30
C SER A 170 -19.65 -17.58 0.55
N PHE A 171 -19.48 -16.53 1.38
CA PHE A 171 -20.54 -16.04 2.27
C PHE A 171 -21.44 -14.99 1.66
N THR A 172 -20.90 -14.12 0.81
CA THR A 172 -21.65 -12.96 0.29
C THR A 172 -21.93 -13.03 -1.20
N GLY A 173 -21.33 -13.98 -1.93
CA GLY A 173 -21.37 -14.05 -3.39
C GLY A 173 -20.67 -12.88 -4.09
N ARG A 174 -19.89 -12.07 -3.35
CA ARG A 174 -19.19 -10.90 -3.88
C ARG A 174 -17.70 -10.96 -3.58
N VAL A 175 -16.90 -10.46 -4.52
CA VAL A 175 -15.47 -10.28 -4.33
C VAL A 175 -15.24 -9.30 -3.19
N GLY A 176 -14.57 -9.74 -2.13
CA GLY A 176 -14.33 -8.93 -0.93
C GLY A 176 -13.07 -8.08 -1.04
N MET A 177 -12.09 -8.52 -1.87
CA MET A 177 -10.79 -7.86 -2.01
C MET A 177 -10.30 -7.95 -3.45
N GLY A 178 -9.68 -6.89 -3.95
CA GLY A 178 -9.13 -6.84 -5.31
C GLY A 178 -7.99 -7.83 -5.51
N GLY A 179 -7.91 -8.46 -6.70
CA GLY A 179 -6.78 -9.30 -7.07
C GLY A 179 -5.43 -8.58 -7.03
N GLY A 180 -5.44 -7.26 -7.26
CA GLY A 180 -4.26 -6.40 -7.13
C GLY A 180 -3.71 -6.34 -5.71
N ASP A 181 -4.58 -6.28 -4.69
CA ASP A 181 -4.17 -6.28 -3.26
C ASP A 181 -3.47 -7.59 -2.88
N VAL A 182 -3.97 -8.74 -3.39
CA VAL A 182 -3.36 -10.06 -3.16
C VAL A 182 -1.96 -10.14 -3.76
N LYS A 183 -1.80 -9.71 -5.03
CA LYS A 183 -0.50 -9.66 -5.72
C LYS A 183 0.47 -8.71 -5.03
N LEU A 184 -0.04 -7.52 -4.64
CA LEU A 184 0.73 -6.55 -3.89
C LEU A 184 1.24 -7.15 -2.57
N MET A 185 0.37 -7.78 -1.79
CA MET A 185 0.73 -8.33 -0.49
C MET A 185 1.74 -9.49 -0.60
N PHE A 186 1.64 -10.31 -1.66
CA PHE A 186 2.65 -11.32 -1.98
C PHE A 186 4.04 -10.66 -2.20
N ALA A 187 4.09 -9.59 -2.98
CA ALA A 187 5.33 -8.86 -3.24
C ALA A 187 5.90 -8.19 -1.99
N LEU A 188 5.04 -7.56 -1.19
CA LEU A 188 5.43 -6.94 0.09
C LEU A 188 5.92 -7.99 1.09
N GLY A 189 5.32 -9.18 1.12
CA GLY A 189 5.75 -10.29 1.96
C GLY A 189 7.16 -10.80 1.60
N LEU A 190 7.47 -10.90 0.29
CA LEU A 190 8.83 -11.24 -0.17
C LEU A 190 9.84 -10.18 0.27
N LEU A 191 9.47 -8.92 0.17
CA LEU A 191 10.36 -7.81 0.50
C LEU A 191 10.63 -7.71 2.00
N SER A 192 9.60 -7.83 2.84
CA SER A 192 9.67 -7.58 4.28
C SER A 192 9.89 -8.83 5.14
N GLY A 193 9.61 -10.03 4.59
CA GLY A 193 9.57 -11.28 5.35
C GLY A 193 8.40 -11.37 6.31
N CYS A 194 8.31 -12.46 7.07
CA CYS A 194 7.20 -12.72 8.01
C CYS A 194 7.08 -11.65 9.10
N TYR A 195 8.19 -11.21 9.66
CA TYR A 195 8.17 -10.21 10.74
C TYR A 195 7.68 -8.85 10.23
N GLY A 196 8.20 -8.41 9.07
CA GLY A 196 7.76 -7.18 8.45
C GLY A 196 6.31 -7.23 7.98
N LEU A 197 5.86 -8.40 7.50
CA LEU A 197 4.49 -8.62 7.09
C LEU A 197 3.49 -8.32 8.21
N VAL A 198 3.77 -8.78 9.44
CA VAL A 198 2.92 -8.51 10.61
C VAL A 198 2.80 -7.01 10.86
N VAL A 199 3.93 -6.28 10.80
CA VAL A 199 3.95 -4.83 10.98
C VAL A 199 3.18 -4.13 9.86
N ILE A 200 3.38 -4.54 8.60
CA ILE A 200 2.67 -4.00 7.44
C ILE A 200 1.17 -4.17 7.61
N LEU A 201 0.70 -5.38 7.94
CA LEU A 201 -0.72 -5.66 8.15
C LEU A 201 -1.30 -4.83 9.31
N TYR A 202 -0.58 -4.78 10.43
CA TYR A 202 -1.01 -4.00 11.59
C TYR A 202 -1.22 -2.52 11.22
N VAL A 203 -0.19 -1.89 10.65
CA VAL A 203 -0.27 -0.47 10.24
C VAL A 203 -1.35 -0.25 9.18
N SER A 204 -1.47 -1.17 8.21
CA SER A 204 -2.48 -1.09 7.14
C SER A 204 -3.90 -1.15 7.68
N VAL A 205 -4.20 -2.10 8.57
CA VAL A 205 -5.53 -2.25 9.16
C VAL A 205 -5.88 -1.04 10.02
N PHE A 206 -4.97 -0.58 10.89
CA PHE A 206 -5.25 0.59 11.73
C PHE A 206 -5.41 1.87 10.92
N SER A 207 -4.56 2.09 9.91
CA SER A 207 -4.72 3.25 9.03
C SER A 207 -6.02 3.17 8.22
N ALA A 208 -6.39 1.99 7.70
CA ALA A 208 -7.64 1.79 7.00
C ALA A 208 -8.86 2.07 7.91
N LEU A 209 -8.80 1.63 9.17
CA LEU A 209 -9.88 1.83 10.14
C LEU A 209 -10.16 3.32 10.40
N ILE A 210 -9.11 4.15 10.50
CA ILE A 210 -9.23 5.60 10.67
C ILE A 210 -10.06 6.22 9.53
N PHE A 211 -9.89 5.74 8.30
CA PHE A 211 -10.66 6.23 7.15
C PHE A 211 -12.00 5.54 6.97
N ALA A 212 -12.10 4.26 7.35
CA ALA A 212 -13.34 3.47 7.23
C ALA A 212 -14.43 3.98 8.18
N ILE A 213 -14.11 4.33 9.42
CA ILE A 213 -15.10 4.79 10.42
C ILE A 213 -15.89 6.02 9.92
N PRO A 214 -15.25 7.13 9.51
CA PRO A 214 -15.99 8.29 8.97
C PRO A 214 -16.80 7.95 7.71
N MET A 215 -16.28 7.07 6.86
CA MET A 215 -16.99 6.61 5.66
C MET A 215 -18.26 5.85 6.02
N LEU A 216 -18.19 4.91 6.98
CA LEU A 216 -19.34 4.15 7.44
C LEU A 216 -20.41 5.05 8.10
N ILE A 217 -19.99 6.05 8.88
CA ILE A 217 -20.90 7.03 9.46
C ILE A 217 -21.62 7.82 8.37
N ARG A 218 -20.92 8.29 7.34
CA ARG A 218 -21.52 9.00 6.19
C ARG A 218 -22.49 8.11 5.43
N LYS A 219 -22.11 6.84 5.17
CA LYS A 219 -22.96 5.84 4.51
C LYS A 219 -24.24 5.61 5.30
N HIS A 220 -24.15 5.40 6.61
CA HIS A 220 -25.31 5.20 7.48
C HIS A 220 -26.27 6.41 7.46
N ARG A 221 -25.73 7.64 7.59
CA ARG A 221 -26.51 8.87 7.52
C ARG A 221 -27.19 9.04 6.15
N ARG A 222 -26.53 8.66 5.05
CA ARG A 222 -27.08 8.71 3.71
C ARG A 222 -28.23 7.71 3.55
N ILE A 223 -28.04 6.46 4.00
CA ILE A 223 -29.08 5.42 3.93
C ILE A 223 -30.32 5.88 4.69
N LYS A 224 -30.18 6.42 5.92
CA LYS A 224 -31.31 6.96 6.68
C LYS A 224 -32.08 8.07 5.93
N LYS A 225 -31.35 9.01 5.32
CA LYS A 225 -31.97 10.07 4.50
C LYS A 225 -32.72 9.52 3.28
N GLU A 226 -32.16 8.53 2.60
CA GLU A 226 -32.81 7.89 1.45
C GLU A 226 -34.08 7.13 1.87
N GLU A 227 -34.04 6.44 3.00
CA GLU A 227 -35.22 5.77 3.57
C GLU A 227 -36.32 6.77 3.97
N GLU A 228 -35.95 7.92 4.51
CA GLU A 228 -36.89 9.00 4.80
C GLU A 228 -37.51 9.59 3.54
N ILE A 229 -36.72 9.84 2.49
CA ILE A 229 -37.20 10.29 1.17
C ILE A 229 -38.15 9.26 0.55
N ILE A 230 -37.81 7.96 0.64
CA ILE A 230 -38.69 6.90 0.13
C ILE A 230 -40.03 6.87 0.88
N ARG A 231 -39.97 6.98 2.22
CA ARG A 231 -41.16 6.93 3.09
C ARG A 231 -42.09 8.10 2.86
N ASN A 232 -41.54 9.31 2.57
CA ASN A 232 -42.31 10.53 2.36
C ASN A 232 -42.72 10.76 0.90
N SER A 233 -42.47 9.80 0.00
CA SER A 233 -42.82 9.92 -1.42
C SER A 233 -44.21 9.33 -1.70
N ASP A 234 -44.95 9.91 -2.66
CA ASP A 234 -46.28 9.43 -3.09
C ASP A 234 -46.22 7.99 -3.62
N ASN A 235 -45.07 7.57 -4.18
CA ASN A 235 -44.87 6.20 -4.66
C ASN A 235 -43.51 5.64 -4.19
N PRO A 236 -43.43 5.01 -2.99
CA PRO A 236 -42.20 4.52 -2.39
C PRO A 236 -41.50 3.48 -3.28
N ARG A 237 -42.23 2.61 -3.99
CA ARG A 237 -41.61 1.58 -4.84
C ARG A 237 -40.90 2.21 -6.06
N LYS A 238 -41.53 3.19 -6.71
CA LYS A 238 -40.94 3.91 -7.84
C LYS A 238 -39.72 4.70 -7.39
N LYS A 239 -39.79 5.36 -6.24
CA LYS A 239 -38.67 6.15 -5.69
C LYS A 239 -37.49 5.29 -5.33
N ARG A 240 -37.70 4.12 -4.70
CA ARG A 240 -36.66 3.15 -4.41
C ARG A 240 -35.94 2.70 -5.68
N ARG A 241 -36.68 2.29 -6.70
CA ARG A 241 -36.10 1.87 -7.98
C ARG A 241 -35.31 2.99 -8.67
N GLU A 242 -35.77 4.23 -8.62
CA GLU A 242 -35.05 5.39 -9.14
C GLU A 242 -33.68 5.57 -8.42
N LEU A 243 -33.64 5.47 -7.10
CA LEU A 243 -32.42 5.59 -6.31
C LEU A 243 -31.47 4.43 -6.57
N GLU A 244 -31.97 3.20 -6.70
CA GLU A 244 -31.18 2.02 -7.06
C GLU A 244 -30.57 2.17 -8.46
N LEU A 245 -31.32 2.63 -9.44
CA LEU A 245 -30.80 2.91 -10.78
C LEU A 245 -29.76 4.03 -10.80
N LYS A 246 -29.93 5.07 -10.00
CA LYS A 246 -28.90 6.11 -9.84
C LYS A 246 -27.61 5.55 -9.26
N ARG A 247 -27.69 4.66 -8.27
CA ARG A 247 -26.51 4.00 -7.68
C ARG A 247 -25.84 3.05 -8.67
N ALA A 248 -26.62 2.27 -9.42
CA ALA A 248 -26.09 1.35 -10.43
C ALA A 248 -25.34 2.05 -11.58
N ARG A 249 -25.59 3.35 -11.79
CA ARG A 249 -24.87 4.17 -12.79
C ARG A 249 -23.55 4.73 -12.28
N ILE A 250 -23.28 4.66 -10.97
CA ILE A 250 -22.01 5.13 -10.41
C ILE A 250 -20.93 4.12 -10.78
N HIS A 251 -19.91 4.59 -11.49
CA HIS A 251 -18.76 3.76 -11.81
C HIS A 251 -18.01 3.37 -10.51
N TYR A 252 -17.50 2.14 -10.42
CA TYR A 252 -16.85 1.62 -9.20
C TYR A 252 -15.70 2.53 -8.70
N SER A 253 -14.98 3.18 -9.61
CA SER A 253 -13.89 4.12 -9.25
C SER A 253 -14.37 5.41 -8.57
N GLU A 254 -15.66 5.71 -8.67
CA GLU A 254 -16.31 6.92 -8.12
C GLU A 254 -17.25 6.59 -6.95
N ASP A 255 -17.43 5.32 -6.62
CA ASP A 255 -18.30 4.91 -5.52
C ASP A 255 -17.75 5.41 -4.17
N PRO A 256 -18.47 6.31 -3.48
CA PRO A 256 -18.03 6.86 -2.20
C PRO A 256 -18.06 5.82 -1.05
N ASP A 257 -18.69 4.66 -1.27
CA ASP A 257 -18.81 3.58 -0.29
C ASP A 257 -17.73 2.52 -0.43
N TYR A 258 -16.88 2.65 -1.42
CA TYR A 258 -15.76 1.73 -1.65
C TYR A 258 -14.45 2.30 -1.10
N LEU A 259 -13.82 1.55 -0.18
CA LEU A 259 -12.50 1.87 0.36
C LEU A 259 -11.45 1.00 -0.34
N ALA A 260 -10.56 1.62 -1.12
CA ALA A 260 -9.41 0.94 -1.67
C ALA A 260 -8.43 0.54 -0.56
N PHE A 261 -7.98 -0.70 -0.51
CA PHE A 261 -7.09 -1.18 0.55
C PHE A 261 -5.60 -1.02 0.19
N GLY A 262 -5.26 -1.03 -1.10
CA GLY A 262 -3.90 -0.86 -1.60
C GLY A 262 -3.11 0.31 -1.02
N PRO A 263 -3.68 1.53 -0.90
CA PRO A 263 -3.01 2.66 -0.28
C PRO A 263 -2.56 2.40 1.16
N PHE A 264 -3.35 1.66 1.94
CA PHE A 264 -3.01 1.33 3.33
C PHE A 264 -1.91 0.28 3.41
N LEU A 265 -1.91 -0.70 2.51
CA LEU A 265 -0.80 -1.65 2.35
C LEU A 265 0.51 -0.93 2.00
N ALA A 266 0.44 0.03 1.09
CA ALA A 266 1.60 0.84 0.71
C ALA A 266 2.10 1.72 1.88
N ILE A 267 1.20 2.32 2.67
CA ILE A 267 1.55 3.06 3.89
C ILE A 267 2.20 2.14 4.91
N GLY A 268 1.62 0.96 5.17
CA GLY A 268 2.19 -0.03 6.08
C GLY A 268 3.61 -0.43 5.69
N CYS A 269 3.83 -0.69 4.40
CA CYS A 269 5.15 -0.99 3.86
C CYS A 269 6.13 0.18 4.00
N ALA A 270 5.69 1.40 3.68
CA ALA A 270 6.54 2.60 3.81
C ALA A 270 6.99 2.80 5.26
N VAL A 271 6.10 2.64 6.24
CA VAL A 271 6.41 2.73 7.67
C VAL A 271 7.40 1.64 8.08
N PHE A 272 7.17 0.39 7.66
CA PHE A 272 8.08 -0.72 8.00
C PHE A 272 9.49 -0.47 7.43
N ILE A 273 9.60 -0.21 6.13
CA ILE A 273 10.89 -0.01 5.45
C ILE A 273 11.63 1.23 5.98
N ALA A 274 10.90 2.32 6.25
CA ALA A 274 11.50 3.54 6.80
C ALA A 274 12.04 3.36 8.22
N ALA A 275 11.47 2.48 9.02
CA ALA A 275 11.76 2.38 10.44
C ALA A 275 12.15 0.95 10.88
N GLU A 276 12.57 0.08 9.96
CA GLU A 276 12.90 -1.32 10.25
C GLU A 276 13.86 -1.50 11.43
N PRO A 277 15.02 -0.81 11.53
CA PRO A 277 15.92 -0.98 12.67
C PRO A 277 15.32 -0.53 14.01
N PHE A 278 14.55 0.55 13.97
CA PHE A 278 13.85 1.06 15.14
C PHE A 278 12.77 0.08 15.62
N ILE A 279 11.95 -0.45 14.69
CA ILE A 279 10.92 -1.44 14.97
C ILE A 279 11.55 -2.69 15.58
N TYR A 280 12.63 -3.20 14.97
CA TYR A 280 13.36 -4.34 15.48
C TYR A 280 13.84 -4.12 16.94
N SER A 281 14.50 -3.00 17.21
CA SER A 281 15.00 -2.69 18.54
C SER A 281 13.89 -2.63 19.59
N LYS A 282 12.72 -2.10 19.24
CA LYS A 282 11.56 -2.03 20.13
C LYS A 282 10.92 -3.40 20.36
N MET A 283 10.74 -4.19 19.30
CA MET A 283 10.23 -5.56 19.42
C MET A 283 11.15 -6.42 20.30
N PHE A 284 12.46 -6.34 20.08
CA PHE A 284 13.45 -7.08 20.88
C PHE A 284 13.41 -6.66 22.37
N SER A 285 13.31 -5.36 22.64
CA SER A 285 13.16 -4.84 24.01
C SER A 285 11.90 -5.36 24.70
N ILE A 286 10.76 -5.42 24.00
CA ILE A 286 9.50 -5.93 24.55
C ILE A 286 9.60 -7.43 24.82
N LEU A 287 10.14 -8.22 23.90
CA LEU A 287 10.29 -9.67 24.06
C LEU A 287 11.21 -10.01 25.23
N ASN A 288 12.33 -9.29 25.39
CA ASN A 288 13.19 -9.44 26.54
C ASN A 288 12.49 -9.09 27.87
N ALA A 289 11.69 -8.03 27.89
CA ALA A 289 10.91 -7.66 29.07
C ALA A 289 9.84 -8.71 29.44
N MET A 290 9.35 -9.48 28.46
CA MET A 290 8.43 -10.61 28.66
C MET A 290 9.12 -11.92 29.04
N GLY A 291 10.47 -11.94 29.15
CA GLY A 291 11.24 -13.13 29.50
C GLY A 291 11.39 -14.15 28.36
N VAL A 292 11.06 -13.77 27.13
CA VAL A 292 11.30 -14.58 25.94
C VAL A 292 12.73 -14.30 25.49
N MET A 293 13.66 -15.16 25.89
CA MET A 293 15.05 -15.10 25.40
C MET A 293 15.11 -15.78 24.02
N PHE A 294 15.70 -15.09 23.06
CA PHE A 294 16.12 -15.63 21.76
C PHE A 294 17.62 -15.76 21.70
#